data_ca6224297a3ffc5bc9726a881772e5a9
#
_entry.id   ca6224297a3ffc5bc9726a881772e5a9
#
_cell.length_a   1.000
_cell.length_b   1.000
_cell.length_c   1.000
_cell.angle_alpha   90.00
_cell.angle_beta   90.00
_cell.angle_gamma   90.00
#
_symmetry.space_group_name_H-M   'P 1'
#
loop_
_entity.id
_entity.type
_entity.pdbx_description
1 polymer ?
#
loop_
_entity_poly.entity_id
_entity_poly.type
_entity_poly.pdbx_seq_one_letter_code
_entity_poly.pdbx_strand_id
1 'polypeptide(L)'
;ILEDMLKETIQQAIQKGLVKSGTIIVDATHTEAAVRAKRVTQVLRDLTRTLRKEIYKHEYDLSEKFPEKPSIEADLSEEIAYTYELLEQIQSGVEASDNAEIKALYNRIRELLDSDRIRQIRSKDDEDARFGHKTTTSTFFGYKTHIAMSDDRIITGIEVTDGSKPDGEQLPKLLEKSKRNGVAVKEIVGDMAYVSDDNLAFCKVHNAELYARTNSAVAAAANAQIKEGFSYSKDAHMMQCPAGHLAMRVEKRNAANGNIYYNYCF
;
A
#
# COMPACT_ATOMS: atom_id res chain seq x y z
N ILE A 1 -5.62 -5.45 20.53
CA ILE A 1 -4.72 -6.33 21.36
C ILE A 1 -3.25 -5.93 21.17
N LEU A 2 -2.65 -6.02 19.95
CA LEU A 2 -1.22 -5.70 19.77
C LEU A 2 -0.89 -4.23 20.05
N GLU A 3 -1.74 -3.30 19.60
CA GLU A 3 -1.58 -1.87 19.91
C GLU A 3 -1.71 -1.58 21.41
N ASP A 4 -2.61 -2.27 22.12
CA ASP A 4 -2.78 -2.10 23.56
C ASP A 4 -1.58 -2.65 24.34
N MET A 5 -1.04 -3.80 23.93
CA MET A 5 0.19 -4.37 24.50
C MET A 5 1.39 -3.43 24.29
N LEU A 6 1.53 -2.86 23.09
CA LEU A 6 2.58 -1.89 22.80
C LEU A 6 2.43 -0.65 23.69
N LYS A 7 1.22 -0.11 23.78
CA LYS A 7 0.90 1.06 24.62
C LYS A 7 1.27 0.80 26.09
N GLU A 8 0.86 -0.33 26.63
CA GLU A 8 1.17 -0.67 28.02
C GLU A 8 2.66 -0.85 28.26
N THR A 9 3.38 -1.49 27.33
CA THR A 9 4.84 -1.62 27.39
C THR A 9 5.53 -0.27 27.41
N ILE A 10 5.10 0.66 26.56
CA ILE A 10 5.66 2.02 26.49
C ILE A 10 5.36 2.78 27.79
N GLN A 11 4.16 2.69 28.33
CA GLN A 11 3.79 3.33 29.59
C GLN A 11 4.64 2.83 30.76
N GLN A 12 4.89 1.52 30.82
CA GLN A 12 5.81 0.96 31.82
C GLN A 12 7.24 1.46 31.62
N ALA A 13 7.71 1.58 30.37
CA ALA A 13 9.04 2.12 30.08
C ALA A 13 9.17 3.59 30.54
N ILE A 14 8.12 4.40 30.31
CA ILE A 14 8.06 5.79 30.77
C ILE A 14 8.08 5.86 32.30
N GLN A 15 7.25 5.07 32.98
CA GLN A 15 7.21 5.02 34.45
C GLN A 15 8.54 4.62 35.07
N LYS A 16 9.30 3.72 34.42
CA LYS A 16 10.65 3.31 34.84
C LYS A 16 11.74 4.30 34.43
N GLY A 17 11.41 5.43 33.79
CA GLY A 17 12.36 6.43 33.33
C GLY A 17 13.29 5.94 32.21
N LEU A 18 12.84 4.96 31.42
CA LEU A 18 13.57 4.44 30.26
C LEU A 18 13.36 5.32 29.00
N VAL A 19 12.27 6.08 28.93
CA VAL A 19 12.03 7.11 27.92
C VAL A 19 12.28 8.45 28.57
N LYS A 20 13.40 9.10 28.24
CA LYS A 20 13.88 10.30 28.94
C LYS A 20 13.71 11.57 28.14
N SER A 21 13.76 11.47 26.83
CA SER A 21 13.67 12.63 25.94
C SER A 21 12.33 12.72 25.23
N GLY A 22 12.03 13.88 24.66
CA GLY A 22 10.92 14.11 23.76
C GLY A 22 11.29 13.93 22.28
N THR A 23 12.45 13.34 21.99
CA THR A 23 12.90 13.10 20.61
C THR A 23 12.47 11.72 20.14
N ILE A 24 11.84 11.65 18.98
CA ILE A 24 11.57 10.40 18.27
C ILE A 24 12.32 10.36 16.94
N ILE A 25 12.78 9.19 16.58
CA ILE A 25 13.40 8.89 15.28
C ILE A 25 12.36 8.10 14.48
N VAL A 26 12.08 8.53 13.24
CA VAL A 26 11.13 7.87 12.35
C VAL A 26 11.85 7.29 11.15
N ASP A 27 11.50 6.05 10.82
CA ASP A 27 12.06 5.34 9.69
C ASP A 27 11.08 4.25 9.23
N ALA A 28 11.30 3.69 8.04
CA ALA A 28 10.51 2.60 7.51
C ALA A 28 11.39 1.42 7.09
N THR A 29 10.90 0.23 7.34
CA THR A 29 11.48 -1.00 6.81
C THR A 29 10.43 -1.73 5.98
N HIS A 30 10.86 -2.61 5.08
CA HIS A 30 9.97 -3.38 4.23
C HIS A 30 10.00 -4.85 4.60
N THR A 31 8.85 -5.51 4.41
CA THR A 31 8.66 -6.95 4.57
C THR A 31 8.12 -7.52 3.28
N GLU A 32 8.80 -8.50 2.72
CA GLU A 32 8.34 -9.19 1.51
C GLU A 32 7.16 -10.11 1.85
N ALA A 33 6.14 -10.10 0.98
CA ALA A 33 5.01 -11.03 1.09
C ALA A 33 5.48 -12.48 0.89
N ALA A 34 4.89 -13.40 1.61
CA ALA A 34 5.21 -14.83 1.48
C ALA A 34 4.68 -15.45 0.17
N VAL A 35 4.09 -14.66 -0.70
CA VAL A 35 3.49 -15.06 -1.98
C VAL A 35 4.13 -14.34 -3.15
N ARG A 36 4.07 -14.96 -4.33
CA ARG A 36 4.56 -14.32 -5.56
C ARG A 36 3.50 -13.42 -6.17
N ALA A 37 3.90 -12.23 -6.60
CA ALA A 37 3.06 -11.36 -7.39
C ALA A 37 2.76 -11.96 -8.76
N LYS A 38 1.50 -11.85 -9.19
CA LYS A 38 0.99 -12.29 -10.49
C LYS A 38 0.39 -11.10 -11.26
N ARG A 39 0.17 -11.28 -12.56
CA ARG A 39 -0.66 -10.33 -13.34
C ARG A 39 -2.09 -10.38 -12.84
N VAL A 40 -2.81 -9.27 -12.89
CA VAL A 40 -4.22 -9.19 -12.45
C VAL A 40 -5.09 -10.23 -13.17
N THR A 41 -4.93 -10.39 -14.47
CA THR A 41 -5.60 -11.43 -15.27
C THR A 41 -5.40 -12.83 -14.68
N GLN A 42 -4.18 -13.15 -14.26
CA GLN A 42 -3.88 -14.44 -13.65
C GLN A 42 -4.52 -14.58 -12.26
N VAL A 43 -4.59 -13.50 -11.48
CA VAL A 43 -5.26 -13.53 -10.17
C VAL A 43 -6.76 -13.76 -10.35
N LEU A 44 -7.42 -13.09 -11.30
CA LEU A 44 -8.83 -13.33 -11.62
C LEU A 44 -9.09 -14.77 -12.06
N ARG A 45 -8.24 -15.31 -12.94
CA ARG A 45 -8.30 -16.71 -13.35
C ARG A 45 -8.18 -17.67 -12.19
N ASP A 46 -7.28 -17.41 -11.26
CA ASP A 46 -7.09 -18.25 -10.08
C ASP A 46 -8.29 -18.17 -9.13
N LEU A 47 -8.88 -16.99 -8.94
CA LEU A 47 -10.08 -16.79 -8.12
C LEU A 47 -11.30 -17.50 -8.73
N THR A 48 -11.61 -17.23 -9.99
CA THR A 48 -12.74 -17.88 -10.69
C THR A 48 -12.56 -19.39 -10.82
N ARG A 49 -11.31 -19.85 -10.98
CA ARG A 49 -10.98 -21.27 -10.97
C ARG A 49 -11.25 -21.92 -9.62
N THR A 50 -10.91 -21.23 -8.51
CA THR A 50 -11.17 -21.72 -7.16
C THR A 50 -12.66 -21.82 -6.92
N LEU A 51 -13.44 -20.78 -7.23
CA LEU A 51 -14.90 -20.79 -7.11
C LEU A 51 -15.54 -21.93 -7.93
N ARG A 52 -15.17 -22.07 -9.22
CA ARG A 52 -15.69 -23.15 -10.06
C ARG A 52 -15.35 -24.55 -9.55
N LYS A 53 -14.14 -24.73 -8.98
CA LYS A 53 -13.76 -26.02 -8.37
C LYS A 53 -14.64 -26.38 -7.20
N GLU A 54 -14.96 -25.43 -6.32
CA GLU A 54 -15.85 -25.70 -5.18
C GLU A 54 -17.28 -25.96 -5.65
N ILE A 55 -17.77 -25.27 -6.69
CA ILE A 55 -19.08 -25.55 -7.29
C ILE A 55 -19.10 -26.95 -7.91
N TYR A 56 -18.11 -27.35 -8.70
CA TYR A 56 -18.03 -28.72 -9.25
C TYR A 56 -18.03 -29.81 -8.17
N LYS A 57 -17.47 -29.52 -7.01
CA LYS A 57 -17.32 -30.47 -5.93
C LYS A 57 -18.61 -30.64 -5.10
N HIS A 58 -19.36 -29.57 -4.92
CA HIS A 58 -20.49 -29.53 -4.00
C HIS A 58 -21.85 -29.26 -4.63
N GLU A 59 -21.89 -28.60 -5.78
CA GLU A 59 -23.10 -28.12 -6.45
C GLU A 59 -23.00 -28.28 -7.97
N TYR A 60 -22.78 -29.51 -8.42
CA TYR A 60 -22.45 -29.80 -9.80
C TYR A 60 -23.46 -29.21 -10.80
N ASP A 61 -24.77 -29.28 -10.50
CA ASP A 61 -25.82 -28.76 -11.37
C ASP A 61 -25.68 -27.26 -11.68
N LEU A 62 -25.10 -26.51 -10.75
CA LEU A 62 -24.82 -25.08 -10.96
C LEU A 62 -23.72 -24.85 -11.99
N SER A 63 -22.86 -25.82 -12.22
CA SER A 63 -21.79 -25.74 -13.21
C SER A 63 -22.26 -25.70 -14.66
N GLU A 64 -23.47 -26.17 -14.92
CA GLU A 64 -24.10 -26.11 -16.27
C GLU A 64 -24.35 -24.66 -16.71
N LYS A 65 -24.44 -23.74 -15.79
CA LYS A 65 -24.62 -22.29 -16.03
C LYS A 65 -23.33 -21.53 -16.31
N PHE A 66 -22.19 -22.19 -16.31
CA PHE A 66 -20.90 -21.48 -16.51
C PHE A 66 -20.77 -20.95 -17.94
N PRO A 67 -20.42 -19.66 -18.10
CA PRO A 67 -20.13 -19.12 -19.41
C PRO A 67 -18.85 -19.73 -20.00
N GLU A 68 -18.67 -19.56 -21.30
CA GLU A 68 -17.46 -19.97 -21.99
C GLU A 68 -16.25 -19.16 -21.47
N LYS A 69 -15.14 -19.87 -21.21
CA LYS A 69 -13.94 -19.24 -20.68
C LYS A 69 -13.26 -18.41 -21.77
N PRO A 70 -12.74 -17.21 -21.43
CA PRO A 70 -11.94 -16.45 -22.36
C PRO A 70 -10.66 -17.19 -22.72
N SER A 71 -10.06 -16.80 -23.85
CA SER A 71 -8.81 -17.36 -24.31
C SER A 71 -7.68 -17.12 -23.28
N ILE A 72 -6.59 -17.92 -23.41
CA ILE A 72 -5.43 -17.73 -22.52
C ILE A 72 -4.74 -16.38 -22.74
N GLU A 73 -4.92 -15.78 -23.91
CA GLU A 73 -4.37 -14.49 -24.33
C GLU A 73 -5.30 -13.31 -24.01
N ALA A 74 -6.50 -13.59 -23.44
CA ALA A 74 -7.48 -12.58 -23.11
C ALA A 74 -6.88 -11.47 -22.22
N ASP A 75 -7.26 -10.25 -22.51
CA ASP A 75 -6.84 -9.08 -21.76
C ASP A 75 -7.61 -8.94 -20.43
N LEU A 76 -7.29 -7.89 -19.65
CA LEU A 76 -7.93 -7.67 -18.36
C LEU A 76 -9.42 -7.35 -18.51
N SER A 77 -9.84 -6.66 -19.56
CA SER A 77 -11.23 -6.27 -19.77
C SER A 77 -12.08 -7.48 -20.07
N GLU A 78 -11.57 -8.42 -20.89
CA GLU A 78 -12.22 -9.67 -21.23
C GLU A 78 -12.34 -10.59 -19.98
N GLU A 79 -11.31 -10.67 -19.16
CA GLU A 79 -11.34 -11.45 -17.90
C GLU A 79 -12.32 -10.85 -16.88
N ILE A 80 -12.40 -9.53 -16.79
CA ILE A 80 -13.38 -8.84 -15.93
C ILE A 80 -14.79 -9.12 -16.43
N ALA A 81 -15.05 -8.96 -17.74
CA ALA A 81 -16.36 -9.22 -18.35
C ALA A 81 -16.81 -10.66 -18.09
N TYR A 82 -15.94 -11.62 -18.36
CA TYR A 82 -16.18 -13.03 -18.07
C TYR A 82 -16.50 -13.27 -16.59
N THR A 83 -15.77 -12.62 -15.70
CA THR A 83 -15.98 -12.82 -14.26
C THR A 83 -17.33 -12.27 -13.81
N TYR A 84 -17.75 -11.11 -14.33
CA TYR A 84 -19.11 -10.59 -14.08
C TYR A 84 -20.19 -11.51 -14.61
N GLU A 85 -20.06 -11.98 -15.85
CA GLU A 85 -21.01 -12.92 -16.47
C GLU A 85 -21.12 -14.22 -15.66
N LEU A 86 -19.98 -14.78 -15.22
CA LEU A 86 -19.95 -15.96 -14.37
C LEU A 86 -20.73 -15.74 -13.07
N LEU A 87 -20.47 -14.64 -12.37
CA LEU A 87 -21.15 -14.33 -11.11
C LEU A 87 -22.65 -14.11 -11.30
N GLU A 88 -23.05 -13.43 -12.37
CA GLU A 88 -24.47 -13.18 -12.69
C GLU A 88 -25.22 -14.49 -12.96
N GLN A 89 -24.65 -15.38 -13.78
CA GLN A 89 -25.28 -16.65 -14.13
C GLN A 89 -25.44 -17.61 -12.96
N ILE A 90 -24.52 -17.59 -11.99
CA ILE A 90 -24.60 -18.49 -10.82
C ILE A 90 -25.27 -17.85 -9.60
N GLN A 91 -25.59 -16.55 -9.61
CA GLN A 91 -26.07 -15.80 -8.45
C GLN A 91 -27.21 -16.51 -7.72
N SER A 92 -28.29 -16.85 -8.43
CA SER A 92 -29.49 -17.47 -7.82
C SER A 92 -29.20 -18.83 -7.18
N GLY A 93 -28.28 -19.60 -7.77
CA GLY A 93 -27.87 -20.87 -7.20
C GLY A 93 -27.00 -20.68 -5.96
N VAL A 94 -26.07 -19.73 -5.98
CA VAL A 94 -25.22 -19.41 -4.81
C VAL A 94 -26.07 -18.88 -3.65
N GLU A 95 -27.08 -18.04 -3.91
CA GLU A 95 -28.02 -17.56 -2.87
C GLU A 95 -28.79 -18.70 -2.22
N ALA A 96 -29.23 -19.68 -3.00
CA ALA A 96 -29.96 -20.85 -2.54
C ALA A 96 -29.06 -21.94 -1.90
N SER A 97 -27.76 -21.90 -2.14
CA SER A 97 -26.80 -22.87 -1.60
C SER A 97 -26.69 -22.79 -0.08
N ASP A 98 -26.47 -23.91 0.58
CA ASP A 98 -26.10 -23.96 2.00
C ASP A 98 -24.57 -23.96 2.22
N ASN A 99 -23.78 -23.96 1.14
CA ASN A 99 -22.33 -24.02 1.21
C ASN A 99 -21.72 -22.63 1.51
N ALA A 100 -21.25 -22.46 2.74
CA ALA A 100 -20.66 -21.20 3.20
C ALA A 100 -19.36 -20.82 2.44
N GLU A 101 -18.58 -21.80 1.97
CA GLU A 101 -17.34 -21.57 1.23
C GLU A 101 -17.60 -21.01 -0.17
N ILE A 102 -18.59 -21.57 -0.88
CA ILE A 102 -19.02 -21.05 -2.18
C ILE A 102 -19.54 -19.62 -2.04
N LYS A 103 -20.39 -19.34 -1.03
CA LYS A 103 -20.88 -17.98 -0.75
C LYS A 103 -19.74 -17.00 -0.43
N ALA A 104 -18.80 -17.41 0.38
CA ALA A 104 -17.64 -16.58 0.74
C ALA A 104 -16.77 -16.25 -0.48
N LEU A 105 -16.46 -17.23 -1.33
CA LEU A 105 -15.68 -17.04 -2.55
C LEU A 105 -16.43 -16.14 -3.55
N TYR A 106 -17.71 -16.34 -3.73
CA TYR A 106 -18.55 -15.51 -4.60
C TYR A 106 -18.56 -14.05 -4.16
N ASN A 107 -18.87 -13.79 -2.89
CA ASN A 107 -18.91 -12.44 -2.33
C ASN A 107 -17.53 -11.75 -2.42
N ARG A 108 -16.47 -12.46 -2.10
CA ARG A 108 -15.10 -11.95 -2.22
C ARG A 108 -14.74 -11.50 -3.62
N ILE A 109 -15.08 -12.32 -4.65
CA ILE A 109 -14.80 -11.96 -6.06
C ILE A 109 -15.64 -10.75 -6.46
N ARG A 110 -16.90 -10.69 -6.04
CA ARG A 110 -17.80 -9.58 -6.33
C ARG A 110 -17.29 -8.26 -5.72
N GLU A 111 -16.92 -8.28 -4.45
CA GLU A 111 -16.33 -7.11 -3.76
C GLU A 111 -15.05 -6.62 -4.43
N LEU A 112 -14.20 -7.52 -4.91
CA LEU A 112 -12.99 -7.17 -5.65
C LEU A 112 -13.30 -6.50 -6.99
N LEU A 113 -14.30 -6.99 -7.72
CA LEU A 113 -14.72 -6.42 -9.01
C LEU A 113 -15.35 -5.05 -8.85
N ASP A 114 -16.17 -4.85 -7.81
CA ASP A 114 -16.88 -3.60 -7.54
C ASP A 114 -15.95 -2.52 -6.94
N SER A 115 -14.74 -2.88 -6.57
CA SER A 115 -13.75 -1.97 -5.99
C SER A 115 -12.63 -1.64 -6.97
N ASP A 116 -12.05 -0.45 -6.86
CA ASP A 116 -10.83 -0.08 -7.62
C ASP A 116 -9.62 -0.97 -7.31
N ARG A 117 -9.73 -1.80 -6.27
CA ARG A 117 -8.68 -2.75 -5.83
C ARG A 117 -8.38 -3.82 -6.88
N ILE A 118 -9.34 -4.14 -7.77
CA ILE A 118 -9.15 -5.17 -8.81
C ILE A 118 -7.93 -4.90 -9.68
N ARG A 119 -7.63 -3.64 -10.00
CA ARG A 119 -6.49 -3.27 -10.85
C ARG A 119 -5.14 -3.36 -10.12
N GLN A 120 -5.17 -3.37 -8.79
CA GLN A 120 -3.99 -3.34 -7.93
C GLN A 120 -3.64 -4.71 -7.35
N ILE A 121 -4.59 -5.66 -7.33
CA ILE A 121 -4.38 -7.00 -6.78
C ILE A 121 -3.27 -7.74 -7.54
N ARG A 122 -2.41 -8.42 -6.79
CA ARG A 122 -1.29 -9.21 -7.35
C ARG A 122 -1.24 -10.64 -6.83
N SER A 123 -2.04 -10.99 -5.84
CA SER A 123 -2.17 -12.34 -5.30
C SER A 123 -3.59 -12.56 -4.78
N LYS A 124 -4.12 -13.77 -4.95
CA LYS A 124 -5.38 -14.17 -4.32
C LYS A 124 -5.22 -14.53 -2.84
N ASP A 125 -4.01 -14.87 -2.43
CA ASP A 125 -3.68 -15.32 -1.07
C ASP A 125 -3.19 -14.18 -0.18
N ASP A 126 -2.83 -13.04 -0.80
CA ASP A 126 -2.44 -11.80 -0.14
C ASP A 126 -2.88 -10.61 -1.00
N GLU A 127 -4.09 -10.14 -0.76
CA GLU A 127 -4.74 -9.11 -1.58
C GLU A 127 -4.24 -7.70 -1.28
N ASP A 128 -3.63 -7.50 -0.13
CA ASP A 128 -3.20 -6.19 0.34
C ASP A 128 -1.73 -5.90 0.02
N ALA A 129 -0.92 -6.94 -0.25
CA ALA A 129 0.46 -6.75 -0.65
C ALA A 129 0.57 -5.94 -1.96
N ARG A 130 1.50 -5.00 -2.00
CA ARG A 130 1.78 -4.13 -3.16
C ARG A 130 3.26 -4.07 -3.45
N PHE A 131 3.58 -3.69 -4.70
CA PHE A 131 4.95 -3.37 -5.05
C PHE A 131 5.37 -2.05 -4.40
N GLY A 132 6.54 -2.07 -3.79
CA GLY A 132 7.24 -0.90 -3.30
C GLY A 132 8.66 -0.85 -3.83
N HIS A 133 9.35 0.25 -3.61
CA HIS A 133 10.75 0.44 -3.98
C HIS A 133 11.64 0.53 -2.74
N LYS A 134 12.77 -0.17 -2.78
CA LYS A 134 13.88 0.02 -1.82
C LYS A 134 14.81 1.14 -2.29
N THR A 135 15.04 1.16 -3.59
CA THR A 135 15.87 2.15 -4.28
C THR A 135 15.25 2.43 -5.64
N THR A 136 15.83 3.35 -6.42
CA THR A 136 15.41 3.64 -7.80
C THR A 136 15.44 2.42 -8.72
N THR A 137 16.20 1.38 -8.39
CA THR A 137 16.39 0.18 -9.22
C THR A 137 15.95 -1.12 -8.54
N SER A 138 15.62 -1.08 -7.26
CA SER A 138 15.25 -2.27 -6.49
C SER A 138 13.83 -2.16 -5.97
N THR A 139 13.01 -3.15 -6.31
CA THR A 139 11.61 -3.27 -5.88
C THR A 139 11.42 -4.47 -4.95
N PHE A 140 10.37 -4.41 -4.15
CA PHE A 140 9.88 -5.56 -3.38
C PHE A 140 8.36 -5.67 -3.56
N PHE A 141 7.81 -6.81 -3.25
CA PHE A 141 6.36 -7.03 -3.19
C PHE A 141 5.98 -7.39 -1.75
N GLY A 142 5.16 -6.57 -1.11
CA GLY A 142 4.81 -6.79 0.30
C GLY A 142 4.33 -5.52 1.01
N TYR A 143 4.92 -5.25 2.16
CA TYR A 143 4.48 -4.25 3.12
C TYR A 143 5.62 -3.37 3.58
N LYS A 144 5.29 -2.18 4.08
CA LYS A 144 6.19 -1.33 4.84
C LYS A 144 5.76 -1.26 6.29
N THR A 145 6.72 -1.33 7.19
CA THR A 145 6.54 -1.09 8.62
C THR A 145 7.23 0.22 8.96
N HIS A 146 6.42 1.23 9.27
CA HIS A 146 6.88 2.54 9.69
C HIS A 146 6.98 2.56 11.21
N ILE A 147 8.10 3.01 11.74
CA ILE A 147 8.43 2.94 13.16
C ILE A 147 8.78 4.34 13.65
N ALA A 148 8.24 4.71 14.81
CA ALA A 148 8.73 5.78 15.62
C ALA A 148 9.41 5.19 16.85
N MET A 149 10.63 5.59 17.13
CA MET A 149 11.47 5.11 18.21
C MET A 149 12.06 6.28 18.97
N SER A 150 12.03 6.26 20.31
CA SER A 150 12.74 7.26 21.10
C SER A 150 14.27 7.14 20.89
N ASP A 151 15.01 8.19 21.17
CA ASP A 151 16.48 8.17 21.16
C ASP A 151 17.07 7.18 22.19
N ASP A 152 16.31 6.82 23.22
CA ASP A 152 16.59 5.72 24.15
C ASP A 152 16.31 4.31 23.56
N ARG A 153 15.95 4.22 22.26
CA ARG A 153 15.68 2.98 21.51
C ARG A 153 14.43 2.21 21.95
N ILE A 154 13.44 2.92 22.46
CA ILE A 154 12.12 2.34 22.75
C ILE A 154 11.18 2.68 21.57
N ILE A 155 10.57 1.66 20.95
CA ILE A 155 9.57 1.87 19.91
C ILE A 155 8.34 2.52 20.54
N THR A 156 7.94 3.68 20.03
CA THR A 156 6.84 4.50 20.57
C THR A 156 5.60 4.48 19.70
N GLY A 157 5.74 4.11 18.43
CA GLY A 157 4.63 3.99 17.48
C GLY A 157 5.01 3.08 16.31
N ILE A 158 4.03 2.36 15.80
CA ILE A 158 4.18 1.49 14.62
C ILE A 158 2.97 1.70 13.72
N GLU A 159 3.22 1.78 12.41
CA GLU A 159 2.20 1.75 11.37
C GLU A 159 2.62 0.77 10.28
N VAL A 160 1.71 -0.10 9.86
CA VAL A 160 1.95 -1.03 8.76
C VAL A 160 1.10 -0.61 7.57
N THR A 161 1.73 -0.47 6.42
CA THR A 161 1.05 -0.15 5.16
C THR A 161 1.41 -1.17 4.09
N ASP A 162 0.67 -1.18 3.00
CA ASP A 162 1.14 -1.86 1.80
C ASP A 162 2.43 -1.22 1.26
N GLY A 163 3.17 -1.97 0.45
CA GLY A 163 4.49 -1.57 -0.06
C GLY A 163 4.49 -0.30 -0.91
N SER A 164 3.35 0.10 -1.46
CA SER A 164 3.25 1.26 -2.36
C SER A 164 3.15 2.60 -1.64
N LYS A 165 2.84 2.61 -0.34
CA LYS A 165 2.60 3.84 0.41
C LYS A 165 3.90 4.59 0.68
N PRO A 166 3.92 5.94 0.45
CA PRO A 166 5.07 6.78 0.79
C PRO A 166 5.30 6.86 2.30
N ASP A 167 6.57 6.88 2.71
CA ASP A 167 6.96 6.91 4.13
C ASP A 167 6.57 8.26 4.77
N GLY A 168 6.78 9.36 4.06
CA GLY A 168 6.46 10.69 4.57
C GLY A 168 5.01 10.89 4.98
N GLU A 169 4.06 10.26 4.27
CA GLU A 169 2.63 10.34 4.58
C GLU A 169 2.25 9.67 5.91
N GLN A 170 3.14 8.85 6.47
CA GLN A 170 2.86 8.14 7.71
C GLN A 170 3.35 8.89 8.96
N LEU A 171 4.09 10.00 8.79
CA LEU A 171 4.56 10.83 9.92
C LEU A 171 3.44 11.28 10.86
N PRO A 172 2.29 11.80 10.38
CA PRO A 172 1.21 12.20 11.26
C PRO A 172 0.74 11.07 12.17
N LYS A 173 0.54 9.87 11.62
CA LYS A 173 0.10 8.70 12.38
C LYS A 173 1.12 8.25 13.42
N LEU A 174 2.41 8.26 13.06
CA LEU A 174 3.49 7.88 13.96
C LEU A 174 3.59 8.87 15.15
N LEU A 175 3.49 10.17 14.88
CA LEU A 175 3.46 11.20 15.92
C LEU A 175 2.26 11.04 16.84
N GLU A 176 1.06 10.88 16.29
CA GLU A 176 -0.15 10.69 17.06
C GLU A 176 -0.11 9.42 17.93
N LYS A 177 0.37 8.30 17.36
CA LYS A 177 0.54 7.04 18.09
C LYS A 177 1.53 7.19 19.23
N SER A 178 2.69 7.83 19.01
CA SER A 178 3.69 8.07 20.06
C SER A 178 3.10 8.92 21.19
N LYS A 179 2.39 10.00 20.88
CA LYS A 179 1.73 10.85 21.88
C LYS A 179 0.62 10.11 22.62
N ARG A 180 -0.23 9.34 21.91
CA ARG A 180 -1.29 8.51 22.54
C ARG A 180 -0.72 7.47 23.50
N ASN A 181 0.48 6.98 23.23
CA ASN A 181 1.19 6.04 24.07
C ASN A 181 1.90 6.69 25.26
N GLY A 182 1.81 8.02 25.39
CA GLY A 182 2.29 8.78 26.55
C GLY A 182 3.65 9.49 26.36
N VAL A 183 4.22 9.46 25.15
CA VAL A 183 5.50 10.16 24.88
C VAL A 183 5.24 11.64 24.62
N ALA A 184 5.90 12.51 25.36
CA ALA A 184 5.83 13.97 25.18
C ALA A 184 6.75 14.41 24.01
N VAL A 185 6.33 14.09 22.76
CA VAL A 185 7.14 14.34 21.57
C VAL A 185 7.31 15.84 21.35
N LYS A 186 8.55 16.29 21.24
CA LYS A 186 8.98 17.65 20.93
C LYS A 186 9.81 17.74 19.65
N GLU A 187 10.58 16.70 19.37
CA GLU A 187 11.48 16.64 18.24
C GLU A 187 11.29 15.34 17.47
N ILE A 188 11.35 15.43 16.16
CA ILE A 188 11.22 14.30 15.25
C ILE A 188 12.43 14.31 14.32
N VAL A 189 13.17 13.23 14.28
CA VAL A 189 14.30 13.04 13.38
C VAL A 189 13.92 12.01 12.33
N GLY A 190 14.00 12.38 11.05
CA GLY A 190 13.71 11.48 9.94
C GLY A 190 14.65 11.66 8.77
N ASP A 191 14.50 10.86 7.75
CA ASP A 191 15.19 11.07 6.50
C ASP A 191 14.46 12.12 5.63
N MET A 192 14.97 12.35 4.40
CA MET A 192 14.39 13.34 3.50
C MET A 192 12.98 12.97 2.98
N ALA A 193 12.56 11.73 3.09
CA ALA A 193 11.21 11.30 2.67
C ALA A 193 10.11 11.94 3.52
N TYR A 194 10.43 12.25 4.77
CA TYR A 194 9.50 12.88 5.71
C TYR A 194 9.37 14.40 5.56
N VAL A 195 10.22 15.05 4.75
CA VAL A 195 10.15 16.51 4.52
C VAL A 195 9.06 16.84 3.51
N SER A 196 7.99 17.49 3.97
CA SER A 196 6.95 18.09 3.14
C SER A 196 6.36 19.29 3.87
N ASP A 197 5.76 20.21 3.11
CA ASP A 197 5.08 21.36 3.70
C ASP A 197 3.95 20.91 4.62
N ASP A 198 3.21 19.86 4.26
CA ASP A 198 2.14 19.27 5.08
C ASP A 198 2.70 18.71 6.40
N ASN A 199 3.78 17.97 6.36
CA ASN A 199 4.41 17.43 7.57
C ASN A 199 4.99 18.53 8.45
N LEU A 200 5.59 19.57 7.88
CA LEU A 200 6.08 20.72 8.63
C LEU A 200 4.95 21.47 9.31
N ALA A 201 3.85 21.72 8.58
CA ALA A 201 2.65 22.34 9.14
C ALA A 201 2.02 21.49 10.24
N PHE A 202 1.90 20.17 10.01
CA PHE A 202 1.37 19.24 10.99
C PHE A 202 2.21 19.21 12.27
N CYS A 203 3.52 19.10 12.16
CA CYS A 203 4.43 19.13 13.31
C CYS A 203 4.28 20.42 14.11
N LYS A 204 4.21 21.57 13.43
CA LYS A 204 4.02 22.88 14.06
C LYS A 204 2.71 22.97 14.87
N VAL A 205 1.60 22.48 14.32
CA VAL A 205 0.31 22.41 15.02
C VAL A 205 0.41 21.54 16.27
N HIS A 206 1.20 20.49 16.21
CA HIS A 206 1.42 19.56 17.32
C HIS A 206 2.55 19.96 18.27
N ASN A 207 3.13 21.19 18.17
CA ASN A 207 4.26 21.68 18.94
C ASN A 207 5.47 20.73 18.92
N ALA A 208 5.79 20.21 17.73
CA ALA A 208 6.95 19.36 17.48
C ALA A 208 7.80 19.96 16.35
N GLU A 209 9.12 19.78 16.41
CA GLU A 209 10.06 20.21 15.38
C GLU A 209 10.54 19.02 14.57
N LEU A 210 10.51 19.13 13.23
CA LEU A 210 10.97 18.08 12.31
C LEU A 210 12.39 18.39 11.83
N TYR A 211 13.32 17.51 12.16
CA TYR A 211 14.70 17.53 11.71
C TYR A 211 14.96 16.47 10.65
N ALA A 212 15.18 16.91 9.43
CA ALA A 212 15.52 16.03 8.32
C ALA A 212 16.37 16.77 7.28
N ARG A 213 17.16 16.03 6.52
CA ARG A 213 17.93 16.61 5.42
C ARG A 213 17.01 16.95 4.25
N THR A 214 17.16 18.16 3.69
CA THR A 214 16.50 18.53 2.44
C THR A 214 17.37 18.15 1.26
N ASN A 215 16.78 17.60 0.19
CA ASN A 215 17.47 17.32 -1.05
C ASN A 215 17.02 18.35 -2.11
N SER A 216 17.96 18.97 -2.80
CA SER A 216 17.70 19.92 -3.87
C SER A 216 16.86 19.30 -5.02
N ALA A 217 17.01 18.00 -5.29
CA ALA A 217 16.21 17.29 -6.28
C ALA A 217 14.73 17.15 -5.85
N VAL A 218 14.47 16.99 -4.55
CA VAL A 218 13.10 16.96 -3.99
C VAL A 218 12.46 18.33 -4.06
N ALA A 219 13.19 19.39 -3.77
CA ALA A 219 12.73 20.76 -3.91
C ALA A 219 12.41 21.12 -5.38
N ALA A 220 13.22 20.65 -6.33
CA ALA A 220 12.98 20.82 -7.76
C ALA A 220 11.75 20.04 -8.24
N ALA A 221 11.51 18.83 -7.72
CA ALA A 221 10.34 18.03 -8.06
C ALA A 221 9.04 18.61 -7.48
N ALA A 222 9.08 19.19 -6.28
CA ALA A 222 7.92 19.84 -5.66
C ALA A 222 7.47 21.10 -6.43
N ASN A 223 8.39 21.77 -7.14
CA ASN A 223 8.09 22.92 -8.01
C ASN A 223 7.73 22.51 -9.47
N ALA A 224 7.81 21.23 -9.82
CA ALA A 224 7.40 20.76 -11.14
C ALA A 224 5.87 20.79 -11.27
N GLN A 225 5.37 21.24 -12.43
CA GLN A 225 3.95 21.11 -12.75
C GLN A 225 3.62 19.61 -12.93
N ILE A 226 3.14 18.99 -11.86
CA ILE A 226 2.71 17.59 -11.88
C ILE A 226 1.28 17.56 -12.41
N LYS A 227 0.99 16.68 -13.38
CA LYS A 227 -0.37 16.50 -13.88
C LYS A 227 -1.27 15.99 -12.75
N GLU A 228 -2.52 16.44 -12.75
CA GLU A 228 -3.53 16.04 -11.80
C GLU A 228 -3.62 14.51 -11.68
N GLY A 229 -3.67 14.01 -10.46
CA GLY A 229 -3.71 12.57 -10.15
C GLY A 229 -2.36 11.85 -10.16
N PHE A 230 -1.27 12.49 -10.58
CA PHE A 230 0.09 11.94 -10.42
C PHE A 230 0.72 12.45 -9.14
N SER A 231 1.50 11.61 -8.47
CA SER A 231 2.26 11.97 -7.28
C SER A 231 3.73 11.57 -7.41
N TYR A 232 4.61 12.28 -6.73
CA TYR A 232 6.03 11.94 -6.68
C TYR A 232 6.34 11.16 -5.41
N SER A 233 6.70 9.88 -5.56
CA SER A 233 7.19 9.06 -4.44
C SER A 233 8.61 9.49 -4.09
N LYS A 234 8.80 10.08 -2.93
CA LYS A 234 10.10 10.53 -2.43
C LYS A 234 11.03 9.38 -2.11
N ASP A 235 10.48 8.25 -1.64
CA ASP A 235 11.22 7.04 -1.29
C ASP A 235 11.79 6.35 -2.53
N ALA A 236 10.96 6.22 -3.57
CA ALA A 236 11.35 5.61 -4.83
C ALA A 236 12.08 6.57 -5.77
N HIS A 237 12.07 7.87 -5.50
CA HIS A 237 12.49 8.93 -6.45
C HIS A 237 11.80 8.80 -7.82
N MET A 238 10.52 8.41 -7.83
CA MET A 238 9.73 8.09 -9.01
C MET A 238 8.34 8.73 -8.97
N MET A 239 7.78 9.01 -10.14
CA MET A 239 6.38 9.40 -10.27
C MET A 239 5.48 8.19 -10.12
N GLN A 240 4.36 8.35 -9.43
CA GLN A 240 3.28 7.40 -9.30
C GLN A 240 2.07 7.89 -10.10
N CYS A 241 1.49 7.03 -10.93
CA CYS A 241 0.29 7.36 -11.69
C CYS A 241 -0.98 7.23 -10.82
N PRO A 242 -2.14 7.76 -11.27
CA PRO A 242 -3.40 7.67 -10.53
C PRO A 242 -3.85 6.24 -10.20
N ALA A 243 -3.39 5.25 -10.97
CA ALA A 243 -3.66 3.83 -10.72
C ALA A 243 -2.69 3.19 -9.69
N GLY A 244 -1.80 3.99 -9.07
CA GLY A 244 -0.85 3.52 -8.07
C GLY A 244 0.42 2.87 -8.62
N HIS A 245 0.64 2.88 -9.94
CA HIS A 245 1.87 2.34 -10.54
C HIS A 245 2.99 3.37 -10.48
N LEU A 246 4.19 2.92 -10.08
CA LEU A 246 5.40 3.73 -10.17
C LEU A 246 5.96 3.69 -11.59
N ALA A 247 6.58 4.79 -12.02
CA ALA A 247 7.25 4.83 -13.32
C ALA A 247 8.36 3.78 -13.39
N MET A 248 8.46 3.10 -14.52
CA MET A 248 9.49 2.07 -14.76
C MET A 248 10.83 2.68 -15.13
N ARG A 249 10.83 3.89 -15.72
CA ARG A 249 12.04 4.55 -16.20
C ARG A 249 11.89 6.07 -16.09
N VAL A 250 13.01 6.74 -15.79
CA VAL A 250 13.13 8.20 -15.79
C VAL A 250 14.23 8.60 -16.77
N GLU A 251 13.91 9.50 -17.68
CA GLU A 251 14.86 10.10 -18.61
C GLU A 251 15.06 11.57 -18.30
N LYS A 252 16.30 11.96 -18.03
CA LYS A 252 16.68 13.36 -17.89
C LYS A 252 16.88 13.97 -19.27
N ARG A 253 16.22 15.10 -19.55
CA ARG A 253 16.38 15.86 -20.80
C ARG A 253 16.68 17.33 -20.51
N ASN A 254 17.53 17.91 -21.33
CA ASN A 254 17.83 19.34 -21.31
C ASN A 254 16.99 20.03 -22.38
N ALA A 255 16.25 21.06 -21.99
CA ALA A 255 15.55 21.91 -22.94
C ALA A 255 16.51 22.91 -23.61
N ALA A 256 16.15 23.43 -24.77
CA ALA A 256 16.95 24.44 -25.49
C ALA A 256 17.16 25.75 -24.71
N ASN A 257 16.29 26.04 -23.75
CA ASN A 257 16.39 27.20 -22.83
C ASN A 257 17.26 26.94 -21.56
N GLY A 258 17.96 25.80 -21.51
CA GLY A 258 18.80 25.41 -20.38
C GLY A 258 18.06 24.76 -19.22
N ASN A 259 16.73 24.66 -19.25
CA ASN A 259 15.97 23.98 -18.22
C ASN A 259 16.14 22.47 -18.32
N ILE A 260 16.13 21.79 -17.16
CA ILE A 260 16.17 20.33 -17.06
C ILE A 260 14.74 19.85 -16.77
N TYR A 261 14.28 18.85 -17.52
CA TYR A 261 13.06 18.15 -17.21
C TYR A 261 13.24 16.65 -17.22
N TYR A 262 12.34 15.95 -16.55
CA TYR A 262 12.38 14.52 -16.39
C TYR A 262 11.13 13.90 -17.01
N ASN A 263 11.31 12.94 -17.91
CA ASN A 263 10.25 12.13 -18.47
C ASN A 263 10.14 10.83 -17.67
N TYR A 264 8.95 10.58 -17.17
CA TYR A 264 8.63 9.35 -16.45
C TYR A 264 7.83 8.42 -17.37
N CYS A 265 8.29 7.19 -17.54
CA CYS A 265 7.63 6.17 -18.37
C CYS A 265 6.98 5.12 -17.44
N PHE A 266 5.68 4.86 -17.66
CA PHE A 266 4.88 3.91 -16.90
C PHE A 266 4.64 2.62 -17.69
#